data_8de63fbff098d9036235bfd60fb2bc0a
#
_entry.id   8de63fbff098d9036235bfd60fb2bc0a
#
_cell.length_a   1.000
_cell.length_b   1.000
_cell.length_c   1.000
_cell.angle_alpha   90.00
_cell.angle_beta   90.00
_cell.angle_gamma   90.00
#
_symmetry.space_group_name_H-M   'P 1'
#
loop_
_entity.id
_entity.type
_entity.pdbx_description
1 polymer ?
#
loop_
_entity_poly.entity_id
_entity_poly.type
_entity_poly.pdbx_seq_one_letter_code
_entity_poly.pdbx_strand_id
1 'polypeptide(L)'
;MLDIDKLKFDEKGLIPAIVVDAITKQVLTLAYMNRESLQISMERGLTCFYSRSRQELWLKGETSGNYQHIVSITADCDSDALVVMVEPEGPACHLGTTSCFEYPVYQSENRREFSYEGLMKLIEGRKTERKEGSYTTYLFDKGLDKILKKVGEESTEVIIAAHANDKKETIYEIADLAYHVMVLMIEQGISLEDIHRELASRHVIDHKVKQEKMTE
;
A
#
# COMPACT_ATOMS: atom_id res chain seq x y z
N MET A 1 23.71 9.69 4.25
CA MET A 1 22.52 10.11 4.99
C MET A 1 22.66 11.56 5.37
N LEU A 2 21.57 12.33 5.40
CA LEU A 2 21.58 13.74 5.85
C LEU A 2 21.84 13.77 7.35
N ASP A 3 22.70 14.70 7.79
CA ASP A 3 22.99 14.93 9.22
C ASP A 3 21.79 15.63 9.87
N ILE A 4 21.41 15.20 11.08
CA ILE A 4 20.35 15.85 11.88
C ILE A 4 20.63 17.33 12.10
N ASP A 5 21.91 17.74 12.16
CA ASP A 5 22.32 19.14 12.35
C ASP A 5 21.97 20.04 11.15
N LYS A 6 21.64 19.46 10.00
CA LYS A 6 21.19 20.19 8.81
C LYS A 6 19.67 20.40 8.77
N LEU A 7 18.93 19.76 9.67
CA LEU A 7 17.48 19.95 9.76
C LEU A 7 17.15 21.31 10.35
N LYS A 8 16.11 21.92 9.81
CA LYS A 8 15.58 23.21 10.26
C LYS A 8 14.37 22.98 11.13
N PHE A 9 14.53 23.16 12.41
CA PHE A 9 13.44 23.18 13.37
C PHE A 9 12.83 24.58 13.44
N ASP A 10 11.53 24.66 13.73
CA ASP A 10 10.84 25.93 13.95
C ASP A 10 11.36 26.66 15.21
N GLU A 11 10.80 27.86 15.49
CA GLU A 11 11.17 28.68 16.66
C GLU A 11 10.94 27.95 18.01
N LYS A 12 10.12 26.89 18.02
CA LYS A 12 9.84 26.06 19.20
C LYS A 12 10.71 24.79 19.23
N GLY A 13 11.66 24.66 18.30
CA GLY A 13 12.51 23.50 18.18
C GLY A 13 11.78 22.27 17.64
N LEU A 14 10.71 22.44 16.86
CA LEU A 14 9.90 21.37 16.31
C LEU A 14 10.02 21.29 14.79
N ILE A 15 9.92 20.07 14.26
CA ILE A 15 9.82 19.77 12.83
C ILE A 15 8.58 18.91 12.58
N PRO A 16 7.74 19.21 11.59
CA PRO A 16 6.61 18.38 11.23
C PRO A 16 7.09 17.06 10.62
N ALA A 17 6.42 15.98 11.00
CA ALA A 17 6.68 14.61 10.52
C ALA A 17 5.40 14.01 9.95
N ILE A 18 5.39 13.79 8.65
CA ILE A 18 4.31 13.09 7.94
C ILE A 18 4.61 11.59 8.04
N VAL A 19 3.77 10.86 8.77
CA VAL A 19 3.92 9.42 8.95
C VAL A 19 3.13 8.69 7.87
N VAL A 20 3.80 7.80 7.16
CA VAL A 20 3.25 7.08 6.00
C VAL A 20 3.49 5.59 6.18
N ASP A 21 2.48 4.80 5.92
CA ASP A 21 2.60 3.34 5.85
C ASP A 21 3.55 2.94 4.70
N ALA A 22 4.57 2.15 5.01
CA ALA A 22 5.60 1.77 4.05
C ALA A 22 5.07 0.83 2.95
N ILE A 23 4.00 0.09 3.22
CA ILE A 23 3.39 -0.86 2.30
C ILE A 23 2.30 -0.16 1.48
N THR A 24 1.27 0.36 2.14
CA THR A 24 0.08 0.92 1.49
C THR A 24 0.28 2.32 0.93
N LYS A 25 1.34 3.01 1.37
CA LYS A 25 1.62 4.44 1.07
C LYS A 25 0.55 5.40 1.60
N GLN A 26 -0.34 4.92 2.46
CA GLN A 26 -1.34 5.76 3.11
C GLN A 26 -0.67 6.69 4.13
N VAL A 27 -1.07 7.97 4.11
CA VAL A 27 -0.69 8.90 5.17
C VAL A 27 -1.45 8.53 6.44
N LEU A 28 -0.71 8.21 7.51
CA LEU A 28 -1.29 7.74 8.77
C LEU A 28 -1.60 8.89 9.72
N THR A 29 -0.66 9.80 9.89
CA THR A 29 -0.79 10.97 10.77
C THR A 29 0.22 12.05 10.42
N LEU A 30 -0.03 13.27 10.88
CA LEU A 30 0.98 14.33 11.00
C LEU A 30 1.27 14.52 12.48
N ALA A 31 2.52 14.38 12.86
CA ALA A 31 3.01 14.61 14.20
C ALA A 31 4.16 15.62 14.20
N TYR A 32 4.69 15.96 15.36
CA TYR A 32 5.84 16.84 15.49
C TYR A 32 6.97 16.12 16.23
N MET A 33 8.17 16.39 15.79
CA MET A 33 9.39 15.89 16.44
C MET A 33 10.27 17.04 16.86
N ASN A 34 10.91 16.92 18.02
CA ASN A 34 12.06 17.74 18.38
C ASN A 34 13.34 16.92 18.15
N ARG A 35 14.50 17.51 18.33
CA ARG A 35 15.79 16.83 18.14
C ARG A 35 15.91 15.56 18.98
N GLU A 36 15.46 15.60 20.22
CA GLU A 36 15.51 14.46 21.14
C GLU A 36 14.60 13.31 20.70
N SER A 37 13.33 13.61 20.35
CA SER A 37 12.38 12.57 19.87
C SER A 37 12.85 11.94 18.57
N LEU A 38 13.46 12.71 17.67
CA LEU A 38 14.04 12.19 16.42
C LEU A 38 15.22 11.26 16.70
N GLN A 39 16.10 11.63 17.63
CA GLN A 39 17.23 10.79 18.02
C GLN A 39 16.74 9.47 18.64
N ILE A 40 15.79 9.53 19.58
CA ILE A 40 15.17 8.34 20.20
C ILE A 40 14.53 7.45 19.13
N SER A 41 13.86 8.07 18.16
CA SER A 41 13.22 7.32 17.06
C SER A 41 14.24 6.55 16.23
N MET A 42 15.37 7.17 15.91
CA MET A 42 16.45 6.53 15.15
C MET A 42 17.16 5.41 15.94
N GLU A 43 17.37 5.62 17.25
CA GLU A 43 18.03 4.64 18.12
C GLU A 43 17.16 3.41 18.37
N ARG A 44 15.83 3.61 18.53
CA ARG A 44 14.89 2.53 18.84
C ARG A 44 14.26 1.87 17.62
N GLY A 45 14.36 2.51 16.45
CA GLY A 45 13.62 2.07 15.26
C GLY A 45 12.09 2.20 15.40
N LEU A 46 11.61 2.97 16.38
CA LEU A 46 10.19 3.20 16.68
C LEU A 46 9.89 4.69 16.70
N THR A 47 8.70 5.08 16.23
CA THR A 47 8.33 6.51 16.21
C THR A 47 8.16 7.08 17.62
N CYS A 48 8.96 8.08 17.95
CA CYS A 48 8.82 8.94 19.13
C CYS A 48 8.53 10.36 18.66
N PHE A 49 7.48 10.96 19.18
CA PHE A 49 7.03 12.30 18.81
C PHE A 49 7.14 13.25 19.99
N TYR A 50 6.98 14.54 19.71
CA TYR A 50 6.82 15.57 20.73
C TYR A 50 5.36 16.07 20.74
N SER A 51 4.68 15.88 21.87
CA SER A 51 3.31 16.36 22.06
C SER A 51 3.30 17.85 22.33
N ARG A 52 2.79 18.66 21.39
CA ARG A 52 2.69 20.13 21.54
C ARG A 52 1.76 20.56 22.68
N SER A 53 0.70 19.80 22.94
CA SER A 53 -0.27 20.12 23.99
C SER A 53 0.20 19.72 25.39
N ARG A 54 0.93 18.59 25.51
CA ARG A 54 1.46 18.08 26.78
C ARG A 54 2.88 18.56 27.07
N GLN A 55 3.57 19.04 26.02
CA GLN A 55 4.98 19.47 26.08
C GLN A 55 5.92 18.36 26.56
N GLU A 56 5.69 17.14 26.11
CA GLU A 56 6.47 15.96 26.49
C GLU A 56 6.72 15.03 25.29
N LEU A 57 7.70 14.17 25.44
CA LEU A 57 7.96 13.09 24.50
C LEU A 57 6.84 12.04 24.56
N TRP A 58 6.54 11.46 23.42
CA TRP A 58 5.51 10.44 23.30
C TRP A 58 5.97 9.34 22.34
N LEU A 59 6.25 8.15 22.87
CA LEU A 59 6.51 6.97 22.08
C LEU A 59 5.17 6.40 21.56
N LYS A 60 5.00 6.40 20.26
CA LYS A 60 3.77 5.87 19.65
C LYS A 60 3.65 4.37 19.95
N GLY A 61 2.51 3.99 20.50
CA GLY A 61 2.24 2.59 20.87
C GLY A 61 2.49 2.24 22.32
N GLU A 62 3.17 3.08 23.13
CA GLU A 62 3.52 2.76 24.52
C GLU A 62 2.32 2.40 25.42
N THR A 63 1.13 2.98 25.13
CA THR A 63 -0.10 2.71 25.87
C THR A 63 -1.01 1.72 25.16
N SER A 64 -1.07 1.78 23.82
CA SER A 64 -2.02 1.01 23.01
C SER A 64 -1.48 -0.30 22.46
N GLY A 65 -0.16 -0.52 22.49
CA GLY A 65 0.51 -1.61 21.80
C GLY A 65 0.67 -1.40 20.29
N ASN A 66 0.06 -0.35 19.71
CA ASN A 66 0.12 -0.06 18.27
C ASN A 66 1.39 0.71 17.94
N TYR A 67 2.53 0.03 17.97
CA TYR A 67 3.84 0.59 17.62
C TYR A 67 3.94 0.86 16.11
N GLN A 68 4.90 1.69 15.73
CA GLN A 68 5.23 1.99 14.34
C GLN A 68 6.74 1.82 14.14
N HIS A 69 7.12 0.74 13.44
CA HIS A 69 8.51 0.44 13.12
C HIS A 69 8.98 1.31 11.97
N ILE A 70 10.09 2.02 12.17
CA ILE A 70 10.61 2.97 11.18
C ILE A 70 11.36 2.21 10.09
N VAL A 71 10.93 2.39 8.85
CA VAL A 71 11.63 1.92 7.64
C VAL A 71 12.61 2.98 7.15
N SER A 72 12.18 4.25 7.11
CA SER A 72 13.04 5.37 6.74
C SER A 72 12.52 6.70 7.28
N ILE A 73 13.43 7.66 7.44
CA ILE A 73 13.14 9.07 7.72
C ILE A 73 13.83 9.88 6.64
N THR A 74 13.09 10.71 5.91
CA THR A 74 13.58 11.53 4.81
C THR A 74 13.17 12.97 5.01
N ALA A 75 14.11 13.90 4.93
CA ALA A 75 13.82 15.33 4.94
C ALA A 75 13.39 15.78 3.53
N ASP A 76 12.60 16.85 3.49
CA ASP A 76 12.27 17.52 2.23
C ASP A 76 13.44 18.34 1.67
N CYS A 77 13.21 19.08 0.57
CA CYS A 77 14.29 19.75 -0.16
C CYS A 77 14.96 20.91 0.60
N ASP A 78 14.28 21.55 1.51
CA ASP A 78 14.79 22.66 2.34
C ASP A 78 14.97 22.28 3.83
N SER A 79 14.74 21.00 4.15
CA SER A 79 15.05 20.34 5.42
C SER A 79 14.23 20.87 6.61
N ASP A 80 12.97 21.30 6.36
CA ASP A 80 12.06 21.81 7.39
C ASP A 80 10.83 20.90 7.62
N ALA A 81 10.73 19.78 6.91
CA ALA A 81 9.72 18.74 7.10
C ALA A 81 10.29 17.33 6.92
N LEU A 82 9.66 16.35 7.55
CA LEU A 82 10.06 14.94 7.47
C LEU A 82 8.93 14.07 6.94
N VAL A 83 9.28 13.10 6.10
CA VAL A 83 8.46 11.91 5.82
C VAL A 83 9.05 10.74 6.60
N VAL A 84 8.23 10.10 7.42
CA VAL A 84 8.59 8.92 8.22
C VAL A 84 7.82 7.73 7.69
N MET A 85 8.49 6.85 6.96
CA MET A 85 7.93 5.60 6.47
C MET A 85 7.95 4.56 7.59
N VAL A 86 6.82 3.93 7.88
CA VAL A 86 6.67 2.98 8.98
C VAL A 86 5.92 1.72 8.56
N GLU A 87 6.19 0.63 9.27
CA GLU A 87 5.34 -0.57 9.34
C GLU A 87 4.55 -0.51 10.66
N PRO A 88 3.22 -0.24 10.61
CA PRO A 88 2.42 -0.13 11.82
C PRO A 88 1.97 -1.51 12.33
N GLU A 89 2.00 -1.74 13.64
CA GLU A 89 1.44 -2.96 14.28
C GLU A 89 -0.08 -2.89 14.46
N GLY A 90 -0.69 -1.72 14.20
CA GLY A 90 -2.12 -1.52 14.35
C GLY A 90 -2.55 -0.10 14.01
N PRO A 91 -3.78 0.30 14.38
CA PRO A 91 -4.34 1.60 14.06
C PRO A 91 -3.45 2.77 14.50
N ALA A 92 -3.21 3.72 13.60
CA ALA A 92 -2.45 4.93 13.95
C ALA A 92 -3.29 5.90 14.79
N CYS A 93 -4.60 5.96 14.54
CA CYS A 93 -5.50 6.88 15.23
C CYS A 93 -5.97 6.33 16.58
N HIS A 94 -6.11 7.21 17.58
CA HIS A 94 -6.67 6.87 18.89
C HIS A 94 -8.16 6.48 18.85
N LEU A 95 -8.86 6.79 17.75
CA LEU A 95 -10.22 6.36 17.49
C LEU A 95 -10.31 4.94 16.91
N GLY A 96 -9.18 4.25 16.73
CA GLY A 96 -9.13 2.90 16.20
C GLY A 96 -9.13 2.82 14.67
N THR A 97 -9.03 3.94 13.95
CA THR A 97 -8.90 3.97 12.49
C THR A 97 -7.43 3.85 12.05
N THR A 98 -7.19 3.29 10.87
CA THR A 98 -5.84 3.12 10.31
C THR A 98 -5.12 4.46 10.17
N SER A 99 -5.83 5.50 9.75
CA SER A 99 -5.33 6.85 9.54
C SER A 99 -6.07 7.86 10.42
N CYS A 100 -5.41 8.98 10.75
CA CYS A 100 -6.05 10.14 11.36
C CYS A 100 -6.83 11.00 10.34
N PHE A 101 -6.64 10.76 9.04
CA PHE A 101 -7.23 11.56 7.95
C PHE A 101 -8.49 10.90 7.38
N GLU A 102 -9.52 10.75 8.19
CA GLU A 102 -10.79 10.08 7.84
C GLU A 102 -11.90 11.04 7.37
N TYR A 103 -11.71 12.35 7.56
CA TYR A 103 -12.76 13.33 7.29
C TYR A 103 -12.38 14.20 6.09
N PRO A 104 -12.95 13.95 4.90
CA PRO A 104 -12.66 14.77 3.73
C PRO A 104 -13.25 16.18 3.89
N VAL A 105 -12.42 17.20 3.69
CA VAL A 105 -12.85 18.62 3.66
C VAL A 105 -13.33 18.99 2.27
N TYR A 106 -12.75 18.41 1.23
CA TYR A 106 -13.11 18.60 -0.16
C TYR A 106 -12.85 17.29 -0.93
N GLN A 107 -13.77 16.96 -1.80
CA GLN A 107 -13.62 15.84 -2.73
C GLN A 107 -14.16 16.26 -4.11
N SER A 108 -13.32 16.14 -5.14
CA SER A 108 -13.75 16.45 -6.51
C SER A 108 -14.71 15.38 -7.01
N GLU A 109 -15.83 15.80 -7.61
CA GLU A 109 -16.79 14.89 -8.24
C GLU A 109 -16.20 14.15 -9.47
N ASN A 110 -15.18 14.73 -10.10
CA ASN A 110 -14.49 14.18 -11.27
C ASN A 110 -13.22 13.39 -10.93
N ARG A 111 -13.07 12.93 -9.70
CA ARG A 111 -11.90 12.14 -9.28
C ARG A 111 -11.88 10.79 -9.99
N ARG A 112 -11.16 10.71 -11.09
CA ARG A 112 -10.81 9.45 -11.76
C ARG A 112 -9.51 8.90 -11.15
N GLU A 113 -9.51 8.61 -9.88
CA GLU A 113 -8.43 7.82 -9.30
C GLU A 113 -8.71 6.34 -9.56
N PHE A 114 -7.92 5.77 -10.47
CA PHE A 114 -7.82 4.33 -10.58
C PHE A 114 -6.90 3.84 -9.47
N SER A 115 -7.35 2.84 -8.71
CA SER A 115 -6.51 2.05 -7.83
C SER A 115 -6.91 0.57 -7.95
N TYR A 116 -5.95 -0.30 -7.73
CA TYR A 116 -6.22 -1.75 -7.73
C TYR A 116 -7.17 -2.14 -6.60
N GLU A 117 -7.07 -1.49 -5.43
CA GLU A 117 -7.98 -1.67 -4.29
C GLU A 117 -9.41 -1.25 -4.65
N GLY A 118 -9.55 -0.13 -5.35
CA GLY A 118 -10.84 0.35 -5.85
C GLY A 118 -11.47 -0.61 -6.85
N LEU A 119 -10.66 -1.17 -7.76
CA LEU A 119 -11.11 -2.18 -8.72
C LEU A 119 -11.50 -3.48 -8.01
N MET A 120 -10.71 -3.97 -7.06
CA MET A 120 -11.04 -5.16 -6.27
C MET A 120 -12.37 -5.00 -5.52
N LYS A 121 -12.60 -3.86 -4.87
CA LYS A 121 -13.88 -3.56 -4.20
C LYS A 121 -15.05 -3.54 -5.18
N LEU A 122 -14.85 -2.97 -6.38
CA LEU A 122 -15.88 -2.96 -7.43
C LEU A 122 -16.23 -4.40 -7.87
N ILE A 123 -15.22 -5.25 -8.10
CA ILE A 123 -15.39 -6.64 -8.50
C ILE A 123 -16.12 -7.42 -7.40
N GLU A 124 -15.70 -7.28 -6.15
CA GLU A 124 -16.33 -7.90 -4.98
C GLU A 124 -17.80 -7.48 -4.85
N GLY A 125 -18.09 -6.19 -5.02
CA GLY A 125 -19.45 -5.67 -5.04
C GLY A 125 -20.30 -6.32 -6.15
N ARG A 126 -19.73 -6.68 -7.32
CA ARG A 126 -20.44 -7.39 -8.39
C ARG A 126 -20.70 -8.87 -8.05
N LYS A 127 -19.90 -9.47 -7.19
CA LYS A 127 -20.13 -10.83 -6.68
C LYS A 127 -21.30 -10.86 -5.69
N THR A 128 -21.40 -9.85 -4.82
CA THR A 128 -22.42 -9.78 -3.75
C THR A 128 -23.72 -9.13 -4.20
N GLU A 129 -23.63 -8.00 -4.92
CA GLU A 129 -24.76 -7.17 -5.34
C GLU A 129 -25.05 -7.36 -6.83
N ARG A 130 -25.28 -8.57 -7.29
CA ARG A 130 -25.50 -8.95 -8.69
C ARG A 130 -26.16 -7.83 -9.53
N LYS A 131 -25.40 -7.21 -10.45
CA LYS A 131 -25.91 -6.14 -11.31
C LYS A 131 -26.28 -6.70 -12.69
N GLU A 132 -27.52 -6.52 -13.11
CA GLU A 132 -28.00 -6.93 -14.43
C GLU A 132 -27.17 -6.25 -15.55
N GLY A 133 -26.80 -7.00 -16.58
CA GLY A 133 -25.98 -6.54 -17.69
C GLY A 133 -24.49 -6.37 -17.36
N SER A 134 -24.04 -6.65 -16.14
CA SER A 134 -22.63 -6.59 -15.77
C SER A 134 -21.87 -7.84 -16.24
N TYR A 135 -20.79 -7.63 -17.00
CA TYR A 135 -19.87 -8.68 -17.39
C TYR A 135 -19.23 -9.38 -16.19
N THR A 136 -18.86 -8.63 -15.16
CA THR A 136 -18.29 -9.21 -13.93
C THR A 136 -19.29 -10.13 -13.23
N THR A 137 -20.55 -9.69 -13.13
CA THR A 137 -21.64 -10.54 -12.59
C THR A 137 -21.81 -11.81 -13.41
N TYR A 138 -21.79 -11.71 -14.75
CA TYR A 138 -21.85 -12.86 -15.63
C TYR A 138 -20.71 -13.86 -15.38
N LEU A 139 -19.48 -13.41 -15.15
CA LEU A 139 -18.35 -14.30 -14.86
C LEU A 139 -18.59 -15.09 -13.57
N PHE A 140 -19.05 -14.43 -12.49
CA PHE A 140 -19.38 -15.11 -11.24
C PHE A 140 -20.58 -16.06 -11.38
N ASP A 141 -21.60 -15.71 -12.20
CA ASP A 141 -22.75 -16.58 -12.48
C ASP A 141 -22.35 -17.85 -13.24
N LYS A 142 -21.36 -17.76 -14.12
CA LYS A 142 -20.82 -18.90 -14.86
C LYS A 142 -19.81 -19.72 -14.05
N GLY A 143 -19.32 -19.17 -12.95
CA GLY A 143 -18.45 -19.83 -11.98
C GLY A 143 -17.00 -19.99 -12.43
N LEU A 144 -16.28 -20.73 -11.60
CA LEU A 144 -14.82 -20.84 -11.67
C LEU A 144 -14.28 -21.27 -13.03
N ASP A 145 -14.90 -22.27 -13.69
CA ASP A 145 -14.43 -22.77 -14.99
C ASP A 145 -14.42 -21.68 -16.07
N LYS A 146 -15.43 -20.80 -16.06
CA LYS A 146 -15.48 -19.67 -16.99
C LYS A 146 -14.42 -18.64 -16.69
N ILE A 147 -14.18 -18.36 -15.42
CA ILE A 147 -13.13 -17.43 -14.97
C ILE A 147 -11.75 -17.95 -15.37
N LEU A 148 -11.47 -19.23 -15.09
CA LEU A 148 -10.19 -19.87 -15.46
C LEU A 148 -9.98 -19.90 -16.97
N LYS A 149 -11.05 -20.17 -17.75
CA LYS A 149 -11.00 -20.10 -19.21
C LYS A 149 -10.56 -18.71 -19.68
N LYS A 150 -11.11 -17.63 -19.09
CA LYS A 150 -10.74 -16.25 -19.46
C LYS A 150 -9.30 -15.94 -19.09
N VAL A 151 -8.83 -16.33 -17.92
CA VAL A 151 -7.40 -16.16 -17.54
C VAL A 151 -6.48 -16.83 -18.56
N GLY A 152 -6.83 -18.05 -19.04
CA GLY A 152 -6.05 -18.75 -20.05
C GLY A 152 -6.10 -18.06 -21.43
N GLU A 153 -7.25 -17.58 -21.86
CA GLU A 153 -7.43 -16.82 -23.10
C GLU A 153 -6.55 -15.55 -23.10
N GLU A 154 -6.70 -14.69 -22.10
CA GLU A 154 -5.95 -13.41 -21.99
C GLU A 154 -4.44 -13.66 -21.85
N SER A 155 -4.02 -14.69 -21.12
CA SER A 155 -2.60 -15.08 -21.06
C SER A 155 -2.03 -15.40 -22.44
N THR A 156 -2.80 -16.07 -23.28
CA THR A 156 -2.39 -16.42 -24.65
C THR A 156 -2.32 -15.17 -25.54
N GLU A 157 -3.29 -14.26 -25.41
CA GLU A 157 -3.36 -13.03 -26.18
C GLU A 157 -2.19 -12.09 -25.83
N VAL A 158 -1.81 -12.00 -24.55
CA VAL A 158 -0.56 -11.30 -24.12
C VAL A 158 0.67 -11.87 -24.86
N ILE A 159 0.81 -13.19 -24.95
CA ILE A 159 1.95 -13.83 -25.61
C ILE A 159 1.97 -13.49 -27.11
N ILE A 160 0.82 -13.55 -27.76
CA ILE A 160 0.68 -13.27 -29.20
C ILE A 160 1.02 -11.79 -29.48
N ALA A 161 0.43 -10.85 -28.73
CA ALA A 161 0.66 -9.43 -28.90
C ALA A 161 2.13 -9.04 -28.64
N ALA A 162 2.72 -9.60 -27.57
CA ALA A 162 4.13 -9.36 -27.26
C ALA A 162 5.08 -9.93 -28.34
N HIS A 163 4.78 -11.12 -28.86
CA HIS A 163 5.57 -11.70 -29.95
C HIS A 163 5.51 -10.88 -31.26
N ALA A 164 4.34 -10.27 -31.50
CA ALA A 164 4.15 -9.37 -32.64
C ALA A 164 4.83 -7.98 -32.46
N ASN A 165 5.44 -7.70 -31.31
CA ASN A 165 5.96 -6.37 -30.93
C ASN A 165 4.90 -5.26 -30.98
N ASP A 166 3.63 -5.55 -30.85
CA ASP A 166 2.57 -4.56 -30.73
C ASP A 166 2.44 -4.11 -29.28
N LYS A 167 3.11 -3.01 -28.93
CA LYS A 167 3.09 -2.47 -27.58
C LYS A 167 1.69 -2.07 -27.12
N LYS A 168 0.86 -1.54 -28.04
CA LYS A 168 -0.50 -1.07 -27.68
C LYS A 168 -1.39 -2.25 -27.34
N GLU A 169 -1.37 -3.26 -28.18
CA GLU A 169 -2.13 -4.50 -27.98
C GLU A 169 -1.60 -5.25 -26.74
N THR A 170 -0.28 -5.34 -26.57
CA THR A 170 0.30 -5.96 -25.38
C THR A 170 -0.17 -5.30 -24.08
N ILE A 171 -0.27 -3.96 -24.04
CA ILE A 171 -0.80 -3.24 -22.86
C ILE A 171 -2.28 -3.57 -22.64
N TYR A 172 -3.05 -3.65 -23.72
CA TYR A 172 -4.47 -3.97 -23.66
C TYR A 172 -4.69 -5.38 -23.08
N GLU A 173 -4.02 -6.38 -23.61
CA GLU A 173 -4.12 -7.76 -23.15
C GLU A 173 -3.58 -7.99 -21.73
N ILE A 174 -2.51 -7.30 -21.35
CA ILE A 174 -2.02 -7.32 -19.95
C ILE A 174 -3.08 -6.74 -19.00
N ALA A 175 -3.80 -5.69 -19.40
CA ALA A 175 -4.84 -5.10 -18.57
C ALA A 175 -6.05 -6.05 -18.42
N ASP A 176 -6.45 -6.75 -19.50
CA ASP A 176 -7.51 -7.74 -19.48
C ASP A 176 -7.13 -8.97 -18.64
N LEU A 177 -5.91 -9.45 -18.79
CA LEU A 177 -5.37 -10.52 -17.94
C LEU A 177 -5.39 -10.11 -16.45
N ALA A 178 -4.89 -8.91 -16.14
CA ALA A 178 -4.88 -8.42 -14.76
C ALA A 178 -6.30 -8.35 -14.18
N TYR A 179 -7.26 -7.86 -14.95
CA TYR A 179 -8.67 -7.82 -14.55
C TYR A 179 -9.24 -9.22 -14.26
N HIS A 180 -9.04 -10.19 -15.17
CA HIS A 180 -9.55 -11.56 -14.99
C HIS A 180 -8.86 -12.31 -13.85
N VAL A 181 -7.56 -12.02 -13.59
CA VAL A 181 -6.85 -12.52 -12.41
C VAL A 181 -7.46 -11.95 -11.12
N MET A 182 -7.85 -10.67 -11.09
CA MET A 182 -8.53 -10.09 -9.92
C MET A 182 -9.92 -10.72 -9.70
N VAL A 183 -10.66 -11.01 -10.76
CA VAL A 183 -11.93 -11.76 -10.65
C VAL A 183 -11.69 -13.15 -10.05
N LEU A 184 -10.64 -13.85 -10.48
CA LEU A 184 -10.23 -15.14 -9.92
C LEU A 184 -9.83 -15.01 -8.45
N MET A 185 -9.08 -13.97 -8.09
CA MET A 185 -8.69 -13.70 -6.68
C MET A 185 -9.92 -13.57 -5.79
N ILE A 186 -10.92 -12.77 -6.19
CA ILE A 186 -12.18 -12.61 -5.44
C ILE A 186 -12.94 -13.94 -5.36
N GLU A 187 -12.94 -14.74 -6.43
CA GLU A 187 -13.59 -16.06 -6.41
C GLU A 187 -12.94 -17.02 -5.42
N GLN A 188 -11.61 -16.96 -5.29
CA GLN A 188 -10.82 -17.81 -4.40
C GLN A 188 -10.60 -17.21 -3.00
N GLY A 189 -11.11 -16.01 -2.70
CA GLY A 189 -10.90 -15.33 -1.41
C GLY A 189 -9.45 -14.87 -1.19
N ILE A 190 -8.72 -14.55 -2.27
CA ILE A 190 -7.33 -14.08 -2.24
C ILE A 190 -7.34 -12.55 -2.29
N SER A 191 -6.62 -11.92 -1.36
CA SER A 191 -6.47 -10.46 -1.31
C SER A 191 -5.23 -9.97 -2.08
N LEU A 192 -5.19 -8.67 -2.38
CA LEU A 192 -3.96 -8.03 -2.91
C LEU A 192 -2.79 -8.15 -1.91
N GLU A 193 -3.10 -8.10 -0.62
CA GLU A 193 -2.10 -8.26 0.44
C GLU A 193 -1.46 -9.65 0.45
N ASP A 194 -2.23 -10.71 0.15
CA ASP A 194 -1.69 -12.07 0.03
C ASP A 194 -0.67 -12.15 -1.11
N ILE A 195 -0.99 -11.55 -2.26
CA ILE A 195 -0.07 -11.49 -3.41
C ILE A 195 1.15 -10.65 -3.08
N HIS A 196 0.96 -9.48 -2.45
CA HIS A 196 2.06 -8.62 -2.03
C HIS A 196 3.01 -9.36 -1.08
N ARG A 197 2.48 -10.03 -0.06
CA ARG A 197 3.26 -10.80 0.92
C ARG A 197 4.06 -11.93 0.27
N GLU A 198 3.45 -12.67 -0.65
CA GLU A 198 4.12 -13.73 -1.39
C GLU A 198 5.25 -13.19 -2.29
N LEU A 199 5.02 -12.09 -2.99
CA LEU A 199 6.04 -11.44 -3.82
C LEU A 199 7.18 -10.86 -2.96
N ALA A 200 6.85 -10.21 -1.84
CA ALA A 200 7.85 -9.68 -0.92
C ALA A 200 8.73 -10.79 -0.33
N SER A 201 8.15 -11.94 0.03
CA SER A 201 8.91 -13.09 0.52
C SER A 201 9.92 -13.64 -0.48
N ARG A 202 9.61 -13.51 -1.78
CA ARG A 202 10.49 -13.98 -2.87
C ARG A 202 11.60 -12.96 -3.22
N HIS A 203 11.42 -11.70 -2.87
CA HIS A 203 12.39 -10.65 -3.19
C HIS A 203 13.72 -10.80 -2.44
N VAL A 204 13.72 -11.51 -1.30
CA VAL A 204 14.90 -11.77 -0.48
C VAL A 204 15.72 -13.00 -0.97
N ILE A 205 15.21 -13.73 -1.98
CA ILE A 205 15.84 -14.97 -2.44
C ILE A 205 16.70 -14.70 -3.68
N ASP A 206 17.97 -14.44 -3.47
CA ASP A 206 19.00 -14.28 -4.52
C ASP A 206 19.30 -15.58 -5.31
N HIS A 207 18.66 -16.70 -4.97
CA HIS A 207 18.89 -17.99 -5.61
C HIS A 207 17.58 -18.59 -6.14
N LYS A 208 17.56 -18.93 -7.44
CA LYS A 208 16.47 -19.62 -8.16
C LYS A 208 16.30 -21.07 -7.68
N VAL A 209 15.99 -21.30 -6.42
CA VAL A 209 15.79 -22.65 -5.86
C VAL A 209 14.60 -23.40 -6.47
N LYS A 210 13.67 -22.70 -7.12
CA LYS A 210 12.43 -23.29 -7.66
C LYS A 210 12.54 -23.83 -9.09
N GLN A 211 13.58 -23.44 -9.87
CA GLN A 211 13.76 -23.95 -11.24
C GLN A 211 14.45 -25.34 -11.28
N GLU A 212 15.22 -25.70 -10.26
CA GLU A 212 15.88 -27.00 -10.20
C GLU A 212 14.95 -28.18 -9.87
N LYS A 213 13.78 -27.88 -9.24
CA LYS A 213 12.77 -28.92 -8.91
C LYS A 213 11.76 -29.20 -10.01
N MET A 214 11.82 -28.51 -11.13
CA MET A 214 10.93 -28.74 -12.29
C MET A 214 11.60 -29.55 -13.42
N THR A 215 12.85 -29.99 -13.22
CA THR A 215 13.62 -30.77 -14.20
C THR A 215 13.96 -32.19 -13.69
N GLU A 216 13.36 -32.63 -12.62
CA GLU A 216 13.25 -34.04 -12.19
C GLU A 216 11.74 -34.41 -12.31
#